data_1c960d28d01f5ed4277f00586af39486
#
_entry.id   1c960d28d01f5ed4277f00586af39486
#
_cell.length_a   1.000
_cell.length_b   1.000
_cell.length_c   1.000
_cell.angle_alpha   90.00
_cell.angle_beta   90.00
_cell.angle_gamma   90.00
#
_symmetry.space_group_name_H-M   'P 1'
#
loop_
_entity.id
_entity.type
_entity.pdbx_description
1 polymer ?
#
loop_
_entity_poly.entity_id
_entity_poly.type
_entity_poly.pdbx_seq_one_letter_code
_entity_poly.pdbx_strand_id
1 'polypeptide(L)'
;MSSFNNIGQAIILCGGKGTRLAPISGNIIPKSLIKIGRYPFIYYLINQIYSLGIKRIILCTGYLSELIYTDLNNFNFRNNNIFEFVFSNEDTPLGTAGALIKAFPLLKNHSSIIFNGDTYIKGNLKSYINKETSSNISMLTSFKYFSKDFGVTYCSKNNLLE
;
A
#
# COMPACT_ATOMS: atom_id res chain seq x y z
N MET A 1 25.39 -4.22 10.59
CA MET A 1 24.71 -4.73 9.35
C MET A 1 23.27 -4.29 9.43
N SER A 2 22.84 -3.42 8.52
CA SER A 2 21.59 -2.67 8.59
C SER A 2 20.36 -3.58 8.57
N SER A 3 19.44 -3.36 9.50
CA SER A 3 18.18 -4.09 9.68
C SER A 3 17.19 -3.96 8.50
N PHE A 4 17.45 -3.11 7.53
CA PHE A 4 16.60 -2.88 6.37
C PHE A 4 16.77 -3.88 5.21
N ASN A 5 17.80 -4.72 5.23
CA ASN A 5 17.98 -5.77 4.21
C ASN A 5 16.94 -6.89 4.28
N ASN A 6 15.93 -6.79 5.13
CA ASN A 6 14.98 -7.87 5.36
C ASN A 6 13.50 -7.49 5.23
N ILE A 7 13.16 -6.42 4.48
CA ILE A 7 11.77 -6.15 4.13
C ILE A 7 11.37 -7.12 3.03
N GLY A 8 10.78 -8.25 3.42
CA GLY A 8 10.39 -9.32 2.49
C GLY A 8 8.94 -9.23 2.01
N GLN A 9 8.17 -8.27 2.51
CA GLN A 9 6.74 -8.16 2.21
C GLN A 9 6.24 -6.73 2.24
N ALA A 10 5.15 -6.49 1.52
CA ALA A 10 4.43 -5.21 1.50
C ALA A 10 2.96 -5.41 1.88
N ILE A 11 2.34 -4.37 2.42
CA ILE A 11 0.91 -4.29 2.68
C ILE A 11 0.34 -3.15 1.84
N ILE A 12 -0.77 -3.38 1.15
CA ILE A 12 -1.50 -2.33 0.41
C ILE A 12 -2.88 -2.17 1.05
N LEU A 13 -3.18 -0.96 1.52
CA LEU A 13 -4.47 -0.58 2.06
C LEU A 13 -5.41 -0.17 0.92
N CYS A 14 -6.32 -1.04 0.50
CA CYS A 14 -7.20 -0.82 -0.65
C CYS A 14 -8.68 -1.17 -0.39
N GLY A 15 -9.10 -1.30 0.89
CA GLY A 15 -10.47 -1.68 1.27
C GLY A 15 -11.51 -0.54 1.23
N GLY A 16 -11.10 0.71 1.03
CA GLY A 16 -11.98 1.87 1.07
C GLY A 16 -12.96 1.97 -0.10
N LYS A 17 -14.18 2.46 0.17
CA LYS A 17 -15.24 2.65 -0.84
C LYS A 17 -14.91 3.67 -1.93
N GLY A 18 -13.97 4.60 -1.69
CA GLY A 18 -13.57 5.60 -2.67
C GLY A 18 -14.69 6.58 -3.09
N THR A 19 -15.57 6.97 -2.17
CA THR A 19 -16.78 7.75 -2.43
C THR A 19 -16.54 9.06 -3.19
N ARG A 20 -15.39 9.70 -2.99
CA ARG A 20 -14.99 10.92 -3.74
C ARG A 20 -14.77 10.66 -5.22
N LEU A 21 -14.48 9.43 -5.61
CA LEU A 21 -14.28 9.01 -7.00
C LEU A 21 -15.52 8.33 -7.59
N ALA A 22 -16.65 8.32 -6.89
CA ALA A 22 -17.91 7.78 -7.37
C ALA A 22 -18.33 8.30 -8.76
N PRO A 23 -18.14 9.60 -9.10
CA PRO A 23 -18.44 10.10 -10.44
C PRO A 23 -17.63 9.43 -11.56
N ILE A 24 -16.46 8.88 -11.25
CA ILE A 24 -15.56 8.21 -12.21
C ILE A 24 -15.75 6.70 -12.16
N SER A 25 -15.86 6.13 -10.96
CA SER A 25 -15.94 4.69 -10.75
C SER A 25 -17.36 4.12 -10.91
N GLY A 26 -18.38 4.97 -10.88
CA GLY A 26 -19.78 4.55 -10.83
C GLY A 26 -20.13 3.68 -9.60
N ASN A 27 -19.28 3.64 -8.60
CA ASN A 27 -19.34 2.70 -7.47
C ASN A 27 -19.32 1.20 -7.87
N ILE A 28 -18.94 0.91 -9.11
CA ILE A 28 -18.88 -0.46 -9.64
C ILE A 28 -17.44 -0.94 -9.83
N ILE A 29 -16.46 -0.04 -9.70
CA ILE A 29 -15.04 -0.34 -9.82
C ILE A 29 -14.34 0.11 -8.53
N PRO A 30 -13.55 -0.80 -7.87
CA PRO A 30 -12.73 -0.41 -6.73
C PRO A 30 -11.78 0.72 -7.10
N LYS A 31 -11.54 1.66 -6.16
CA LYS A 31 -10.66 2.81 -6.38
C LYS A 31 -9.28 2.42 -6.93
N SER A 32 -8.71 1.34 -6.41
CA SER A 32 -7.40 0.82 -6.80
C SER A 32 -7.35 0.26 -8.23
N LEU A 33 -8.52 -0.12 -8.80
CA LEU A 33 -8.65 -0.62 -10.17
C LEU A 33 -9.01 0.48 -11.18
N ILE A 34 -9.24 1.72 -10.76
CA ILE A 34 -9.43 2.84 -11.69
C ILE A 34 -8.17 2.98 -12.54
N LYS A 35 -8.37 3.05 -13.85
CA LYS A 35 -7.25 3.14 -14.80
C LYS A 35 -6.63 4.54 -14.79
N ILE A 36 -5.31 4.57 -14.75
CA ILE A 36 -4.49 5.74 -15.03
C ILE A 36 -3.75 5.45 -16.33
N GLY A 37 -4.15 6.13 -17.39
CA GLY A 37 -3.70 5.77 -18.73
C GLY A 37 -4.19 4.36 -19.14
N ARG A 38 -3.23 3.46 -19.43
CA ARG A 38 -3.55 2.11 -19.94
C ARG A 38 -3.89 1.09 -18.84
N TYR A 39 -3.40 1.29 -17.61
CA TYR A 39 -3.39 0.26 -16.57
C TYR A 39 -4.14 0.68 -15.31
N PRO A 40 -4.73 -0.26 -14.54
CA PRO A 40 -5.21 -0.02 -13.19
C PRO A 40 -4.14 0.60 -12.30
N PHE A 41 -4.55 1.52 -11.43
CA PHE A 41 -3.62 2.23 -10.55
C PHE A 41 -2.79 1.27 -9.68
N ILE A 42 -3.39 0.20 -9.18
CA ILE A 42 -2.72 -0.79 -8.35
C ILE A 42 -1.52 -1.44 -9.03
N TYR A 43 -1.50 -1.56 -10.36
CA TYR A 43 -0.36 -2.12 -11.09
C TYR A 43 0.88 -1.24 -10.99
N TYR A 44 0.72 0.08 -10.94
CA TYR A 44 1.83 1.00 -10.73
C TYR A 44 2.42 0.83 -9.33
N LEU A 45 1.58 0.61 -8.30
CA LEU A 45 2.05 0.31 -6.94
C LEU A 45 2.77 -1.04 -6.88
N ILE A 46 2.20 -2.08 -7.48
CA ILE A 46 2.82 -3.41 -7.53
C ILE A 46 4.19 -3.35 -8.20
N ASN A 47 4.32 -2.63 -9.32
CA ASN A 47 5.60 -2.44 -9.99
C ASN A 47 6.60 -1.67 -9.12
N GLN A 48 6.13 -0.67 -8.36
CA GLN A 48 6.96 0.08 -7.42
C GLN A 48 7.47 -0.83 -6.29
N ILE A 49 6.61 -1.67 -5.73
CA ILE A 49 6.94 -2.68 -4.72
C ILE A 49 7.93 -3.71 -5.30
N TYR A 50 7.69 -4.18 -6.51
CA TYR A 50 8.57 -5.13 -7.19
C TYR A 50 9.97 -4.57 -7.44
N SER A 51 10.09 -3.27 -7.74
CA SER A 51 11.39 -2.60 -7.90
C SER A 51 12.25 -2.61 -6.62
N LEU A 52 11.63 -2.84 -5.45
CA LEU A 52 12.30 -3.05 -4.16
C LEU A 52 12.77 -4.49 -3.95
N GLY A 53 12.44 -5.41 -4.88
CA GLY A 53 12.70 -6.84 -4.74
C GLY A 53 11.61 -7.60 -3.98
N ILE A 54 10.51 -6.94 -3.62
CA ILE A 54 9.42 -7.54 -2.85
C ILE A 54 8.42 -8.19 -3.80
N LYS A 55 8.10 -9.46 -3.52
CA LYS A 55 7.14 -10.26 -4.29
C LYS A 55 5.91 -10.67 -3.48
N ARG A 56 6.01 -10.69 -2.14
CA ARG A 56 4.89 -11.00 -1.27
C ARG A 56 4.14 -9.72 -0.93
N ILE A 57 2.85 -9.67 -1.28
CA ILE A 57 2.00 -8.49 -1.11
C ILE A 57 0.71 -8.90 -0.41
N ILE A 58 0.48 -8.33 0.79
CA ILE A 58 -0.76 -8.47 1.53
C ILE A 58 -1.68 -7.32 1.11
N LEU A 59 -2.88 -7.65 0.65
CA LEU A 59 -3.89 -6.68 0.22
C LEU A 59 -4.99 -6.61 1.28
N CYS A 60 -5.07 -5.48 1.97
CA CYS A 60 -6.22 -5.19 2.84
C CYS A 60 -7.37 -4.70 1.96
N THR A 61 -8.30 -5.59 1.69
CA THR A 61 -9.44 -5.36 0.79
C THR A 61 -10.75 -5.29 1.58
N GLY A 62 -11.79 -4.80 0.97
CA GLY A 62 -13.12 -4.69 1.56
C GLY A 62 -14.16 -4.51 0.47
N TYR A 63 -14.55 -3.26 0.19
CA TYR A 63 -15.52 -2.97 -0.85
C TYR A 63 -15.07 -3.48 -2.22
N LEU A 64 -15.93 -4.30 -2.88
CA LEU A 64 -15.68 -4.93 -4.19
C LEU A 64 -14.37 -5.75 -4.24
N SER A 65 -14.03 -6.42 -3.15
CA SER A 65 -12.81 -7.23 -3.01
C SER A 65 -12.66 -8.29 -4.10
N GLU A 66 -13.75 -8.92 -4.54
CA GLU A 66 -13.75 -9.95 -5.56
C GLU A 66 -13.21 -9.46 -6.92
N LEU A 67 -13.48 -8.19 -7.24
CA LEU A 67 -12.93 -7.59 -8.47
C LEU A 67 -11.43 -7.41 -8.37
N ILE A 68 -10.92 -7.00 -7.20
CA ILE A 68 -9.48 -6.86 -6.95
C ILE A 68 -8.82 -8.23 -7.02
N TYR A 69 -9.41 -9.24 -6.36
CA TYR A 69 -8.92 -10.61 -6.38
C TYR A 69 -8.80 -11.16 -7.82
N THR A 70 -9.89 -11.07 -8.59
CA THR A 70 -9.93 -11.57 -9.96
C THR A 70 -8.92 -10.85 -10.86
N ASP A 71 -8.86 -9.52 -10.77
CA ASP A 71 -7.95 -8.73 -11.60
C ASP A 71 -6.48 -9.03 -11.28
N LEU A 72 -6.12 -9.13 -10.01
CA LEU A 72 -4.75 -9.42 -9.60
C LEU A 72 -4.30 -10.85 -9.88
N ASN A 73 -5.20 -11.84 -9.80
CA ASN A 73 -4.87 -13.19 -10.21
C ASN A 73 -4.59 -13.26 -11.73
N ASN A 74 -5.40 -12.58 -12.54
CA ASN A 74 -5.16 -12.47 -13.98
C ASN A 74 -3.86 -11.72 -14.29
N PHE A 75 -3.55 -10.65 -13.52
CA PHE A 75 -2.29 -9.95 -13.64
C PHE A 75 -1.10 -10.85 -13.30
N ASN A 76 -1.19 -11.61 -12.20
CA ASN A 76 -0.13 -12.52 -11.77
C ASN A 76 0.10 -13.64 -12.78
N PHE A 77 -0.97 -14.24 -13.32
CA PHE A 77 -0.87 -15.25 -14.37
C PHE A 77 -0.10 -14.72 -15.59
N ARG A 78 -0.42 -13.52 -16.07
CA ARG A 78 0.29 -12.88 -17.19
C ARG A 78 1.74 -12.53 -16.89
N ASN A 79 2.12 -12.45 -15.63
CA ASN A 79 3.49 -12.19 -15.16
C ASN A 79 4.15 -13.47 -14.61
N ASN A 80 3.82 -14.65 -15.14
CA ASN A 80 4.42 -15.94 -14.77
C ASN A 80 4.33 -16.27 -13.27
N ASN A 81 3.29 -15.81 -12.60
CA ASN A 81 3.02 -16.06 -11.17
C ASN A 81 4.19 -15.67 -10.23
N ILE A 82 4.85 -14.55 -10.54
CA ILE A 82 6.02 -14.10 -9.75
C ILE A 82 5.64 -13.49 -8.39
N PHE A 83 4.36 -13.13 -8.19
CA PHE A 83 3.87 -12.52 -6.97
C PHE A 83 3.15 -13.53 -6.08
N GLU A 84 3.32 -13.38 -4.77
CA GLU A 84 2.50 -14.02 -3.75
C GLU A 84 1.50 -12.98 -3.23
N PHE A 85 0.27 -12.98 -3.78
CA PHE A 85 -0.81 -12.13 -3.28
C PHE A 85 -1.55 -12.83 -2.14
N VAL A 86 -1.70 -12.13 -1.01
CA VAL A 86 -2.44 -12.59 0.17
C VAL A 86 -3.52 -11.56 0.46
N PHE A 87 -4.75 -12.00 0.64
CA PHE A 87 -5.88 -11.11 0.84
C PHE A 87 -6.35 -11.11 2.30
N SER A 88 -6.43 -9.93 2.89
CA SER A 88 -7.05 -9.65 4.18
C SER A 88 -8.34 -8.88 3.93
N ASN A 89 -9.45 -9.59 3.76
CA ASN A 89 -10.73 -8.99 3.40
C ASN A 89 -11.50 -8.51 4.65
N GLU A 90 -12.01 -7.29 4.59
CA GLU A 90 -12.86 -6.68 5.61
C GLU A 90 -14.34 -6.83 5.23
N ASP A 91 -15.14 -7.45 6.11
CA ASP A 91 -16.60 -7.55 5.91
C ASP A 91 -17.28 -6.21 6.22
N THR A 92 -16.73 -5.47 7.18
CA THR A 92 -17.14 -4.12 7.55
C THR A 92 -15.91 -3.22 7.62
N PRO A 93 -16.01 -1.93 7.28
CA PRO A 93 -14.88 -1.01 7.32
C PRO A 93 -14.26 -0.92 8.72
N LEU A 94 -13.01 -1.34 8.86
CA LEU A 94 -12.27 -1.33 10.13
C LEU A 94 -11.38 -0.07 10.28
N GLY A 95 -11.29 0.73 9.23
CA GLY A 95 -10.36 1.85 9.17
C GLY A 95 -8.91 1.40 8.98
N THR A 96 -8.00 2.35 8.86
CA THR A 96 -6.58 2.07 8.55
C THR A 96 -5.93 1.15 9.57
N ALA A 97 -6.06 1.47 10.87
CA ALA A 97 -5.45 0.68 11.94
C ALA A 97 -6.09 -0.71 12.05
N GLY A 98 -7.42 -0.79 11.95
CA GLY A 98 -8.15 -2.07 12.02
C GLY A 98 -7.79 -3.00 10.86
N ALA A 99 -7.62 -2.48 9.64
CA ALA A 99 -7.16 -3.23 8.49
C ALA A 99 -5.76 -3.84 8.72
N LEU A 100 -4.86 -3.06 9.29
CA LEU A 100 -3.51 -3.54 9.63
C LEU A 100 -3.54 -4.61 10.73
N ILE A 101 -4.33 -4.42 11.78
CA ILE A 101 -4.49 -5.40 12.85
C ILE A 101 -5.03 -6.73 12.29
N LYS A 102 -6.04 -6.66 11.39
CA LYS A 102 -6.59 -7.85 10.73
C LYS A 102 -5.56 -8.56 9.85
N ALA A 103 -4.69 -7.80 9.18
CA ALA A 103 -3.64 -8.35 8.32
C ALA A 103 -2.44 -8.91 9.11
N PHE A 104 -2.27 -8.54 10.38
CA PHE A 104 -1.11 -8.89 11.18
C PHE A 104 -0.80 -10.39 11.24
N PRO A 105 -1.79 -11.31 11.43
CA PRO A 105 -1.54 -12.76 11.42
C PRO A 105 -1.03 -13.31 10.09
N LEU A 106 -1.17 -12.57 8.99
CA LEU A 106 -0.73 -12.97 7.66
C LEU A 106 0.74 -12.59 7.38
N LEU A 107 1.36 -11.84 8.29
CA LEU A 107 2.75 -11.40 8.15
C LEU A 107 3.69 -12.59 8.40
N LYS A 108 4.67 -12.77 7.52
CA LYS A 108 5.73 -13.79 7.66
C LYS A 108 7.05 -13.19 8.15
N ASN A 109 7.28 -11.90 7.92
CA ASN A 109 8.54 -11.21 8.23
C ASN A 109 8.34 -10.16 9.33
N HIS A 110 9.38 -9.90 10.10
CA HIS A 110 9.35 -8.87 11.15
C HIS A 110 9.19 -7.45 10.62
N SER A 111 9.62 -7.20 9.37
CA SER A 111 9.53 -5.87 8.74
C SER A 111 8.65 -5.91 7.51
N SER A 112 7.79 -4.91 7.38
CA SER A 112 6.87 -4.73 6.24
C SER A 112 6.85 -3.27 5.82
N ILE A 113 6.66 -3.02 4.53
CA ILE A 113 6.38 -1.69 4.02
C ILE A 113 4.88 -1.55 3.76
N ILE A 114 4.28 -0.45 4.19
CA ILE A 114 2.85 -0.19 4.05
C ILE A 114 2.63 0.90 3.01
N PHE A 115 1.76 0.63 2.06
CA PHE A 115 1.32 1.57 1.03
C PHE A 115 -0.16 1.87 1.16
N ASN A 116 -0.53 3.14 0.98
CA ASN A 116 -1.92 3.45 0.66
C ASN A 116 -2.21 3.04 -0.77
N GLY A 117 -3.33 2.37 -1.00
CA GLY A 117 -3.75 1.86 -2.31
C GLY A 117 -4.13 2.94 -3.34
N ASP A 118 -3.94 4.20 -3.01
CA ASP A 118 -4.26 5.37 -3.84
C ASP A 118 -3.14 6.40 -3.92
N THR A 119 -1.97 6.08 -3.42
CA THR A 119 -0.83 7.01 -3.34
C THR A 119 0.36 6.45 -4.10
N TYR A 120 0.91 7.23 -5.03
CA TYR A 120 2.12 6.89 -5.77
C TYR A 120 3.28 7.79 -5.32
N ILE A 121 4.41 7.19 -5.00
CA ILE A 121 5.61 7.91 -4.56
C ILE A 121 6.50 8.16 -5.78
N LYS A 122 6.63 9.42 -6.18
CA LYS A 122 7.54 9.81 -7.25
C LYS A 122 8.96 9.89 -6.71
N GLY A 123 9.86 9.08 -7.26
CA GLY A 123 11.27 9.11 -6.88
C GLY A 123 11.86 7.72 -6.63
N ASN A 124 13.10 7.69 -6.15
CA ASN A 124 13.79 6.44 -5.83
C ASN A 124 13.41 5.94 -4.43
N LEU A 125 12.40 5.08 -4.36
CA LEU A 125 11.90 4.54 -3.09
C LEU A 125 12.99 3.77 -2.31
N LYS A 126 13.93 3.11 -2.99
CA LYS A 126 15.07 2.44 -2.32
C LYS A 126 15.91 3.40 -1.48
N SER A 127 16.10 4.62 -1.93
CA SER A 127 16.90 5.61 -1.19
C SER A 127 16.25 6.05 0.12
N TYR A 128 14.92 5.98 0.22
CA TYR A 128 14.19 6.28 1.45
C TYR A 128 14.21 5.10 2.43
N ILE A 129 14.12 3.88 1.91
CA ILE A 129 14.08 2.66 2.74
C ILE A 129 15.47 2.34 3.31
N ASN A 130 16.54 2.62 2.58
CA ASN A 130 17.92 2.30 3.00
C ASN A 130 18.49 3.26 4.06
N LYS A 131 17.74 4.27 4.50
CA LYS A 131 18.18 5.10 5.62
C LYS A 131 18.11 4.27 6.90
N GLU A 132 19.25 4.17 7.58
CA GLU A 132 19.30 3.54 8.90
C GLU A 132 18.41 4.33 9.86
N THR A 133 17.46 3.65 10.48
CA THR A 133 16.67 4.23 11.56
C THR A 133 16.76 3.30 12.76
N SER A 134 16.90 3.89 13.95
CA SER A 134 16.79 3.16 15.22
C SER A 134 15.33 2.93 15.63
N SER A 135 14.39 3.43 14.84
CA SER A 135 12.96 3.41 15.14
C SER A 135 12.30 2.13 14.63
N ASN A 136 11.36 1.60 15.40
CA ASN A 136 10.54 0.45 15.00
C ASN A 136 9.53 0.80 13.89
N ILE A 137 9.18 2.09 13.77
CA ILE A 137 8.26 2.63 12.76
C ILE A 137 8.89 3.84 12.12
N SER A 138 8.84 3.90 10.80
CA SER A 138 9.27 5.05 10.01
C SER A 138 8.18 5.44 9.02
N MET A 139 7.94 6.73 8.88
CA MET A 139 6.94 7.26 7.97
C MET A 139 7.59 8.17 6.93
N LEU A 140 7.26 7.97 5.66
CA LEU A 140 7.62 8.89 4.60
C LEU A 140 6.59 10.02 4.53
N THR A 141 7.06 11.23 4.74
CA THR A 141 6.24 12.45 4.68
C THR A 141 6.71 13.35 3.54
N SER A 142 5.88 14.28 3.13
CA SER A 142 6.21 15.28 2.11
C SER A 142 5.86 16.66 2.63
N PHE A 143 6.75 17.63 2.41
CA PHE A 143 6.42 19.03 2.64
C PHE A 143 5.40 19.47 1.59
N LYS A 144 4.21 19.86 2.05
CA LYS A 144 3.13 20.37 1.21
C LYS A 144 2.41 21.49 1.94
N TYR A 145 1.83 22.42 1.18
CA TYR A 145 0.95 23.43 1.77
C TYR A 145 -0.22 22.74 2.46
N PHE A 146 -0.63 23.31 3.58
CA PHE A 146 -1.72 22.83 4.41
C PHE A 146 -2.99 22.62 3.56
N SER A 147 -3.59 21.44 3.64
CA SER A 147 -4.85 21.09 3.03
C SER A 147 -5.66 20.25 4.01
N LYS A 148 -6.96 20.49 4.08
CA LYS A 148 -7.89 19.71 4.92
C LYS A 148 -7.94 18.22 4.55
N ASP A 149 -7.44 17.87 3.37
CA ASP A 149 -7.48 16.50 2.84
C ASP A 149 -6.28 15.65 3.26
N PHE A 150 -5.28 16.23 3.92
CA PHE A 150 -4.06 15.52 4.32
C PHE A 150 -3.88 15.57 5.83
N GLY A 151 -3.42 14.46 6.39
CA GLY A 151 -2.93 14.43 7.76
C GLY A 151 -1.66 15.28 7.88
N VAL A 152 -1.55 15.98 8.98
CA VAL A 152 -0.36 16.77 9.32
C VAL A 152 0.46 16.00 10.34
N THR A 153 1.77 15.93 10.11
CA THR A 153 2.72 15.36 11.07
C THR A 153 3.61 16.46 11.61
N TYR A 154 3.82 16.48 12.90
CA TYR A 154 4.79 17.32 13.57
C TYR A 154 6.04 16.49 13.83
N CYS A 155 7.19 17.04 13.49
CA CYS A 155 8.47 16.37 13.72
C CYS A 155 9.33 17.24 14.61
N SER A 156 9.96 16.62 15.60
CA SER A 156 10.99 17.27 16.40
C SER A 156 12.23 17.59 15.55
N LYS A 157 13.18 18.36 16.12
CA LYS A 157 14.46 18.68 15.45
C LYS A 157 15.25 17.42 15.02
N ASN A 158 14.99 16.28 15.64
CA ASN A 158 15.62 15.00 15.32
C ASN A 158 14.78 14.13 14.37
N ASN A 159 13.77 14.70 13.70
CA ASN A 159 12.82 14.00 12.81
C ASN A 159 12.04 12.87 13.50
N LEU A 160 11.84 12.95 14.80
CA LEU A 160 10.94 12.06 15.54
C LEU A 160 9.52 12.62 15.45
N LEU A 161 8.54 11.72 15.26
CA LEU A 161 7.12 12.08 15.28
C LEU A 161 6.71 12.41 16.72
N GLU A 162 6.00 13.52 16.88
CA GLU A 162 5.39 13.99 18.14
C GLU A 162 3.89 13.77 18.12
#